data_465c34b204c50ef60c4510734a8be38b
#
_entry.id   465c34b204c50ef60c4510734a8be38b
#
_cell.length_a   1.000
_cell.length_b   1.000
_cell.length_c   1.000
_cell.angle_alpha   90.00
_cell.angle_beta   90.00
_cell.angle_gamma   90.00
#
_symmetry.space_group_name_H-M   'P 1'
#
loop_
_entity.id
_entity.type
_entity.pdbx_description
1 polymer ?
#
loop_
_entity_poly.entity_id
_entity_poly.type
_entity_poly.pdbx_seq_one_letter_code
_entity_poly.pdbx_strand_id
1 'polypeptide(L)'
;MEQLIIGVFEQGFIYAIMALGVYITYKILDFPDLSVDSTFPLGAAVTTVMLSSGKNPLLALIAATAAGAIAGMVTGIIHVKFKVRDLLSGIIVMTGLYTLNLRIVGGSANVPLFNYKSVFDNDFINGIFPEALAPYKTVIIIFIIMIIAKILLDLYLKTKSGYLLRAVGDNETIVTSLAKDSGFVKIVGL
;
A
#
# COMPACT_ATOMS: atom_id res chain seq x y z
N MET A 1 26.37 3.48 -15.02
CA MET A 1 25.77 4.73 -14.52
C MET A 1 24.29 4.79 -14.84
N GLU A 2 23.86 4.58 -16.10
CA GLU A 2 22.44 4.61 -16.48
C GLU A 2 21.55 3.63 -15.68
N GLN A 3 21.94 2.38 -15.57
CA GLN A 3 21.17 1.38 -14.81
C GLN A 3 20.99 1.72 -13.32
N LEU A 4 21.97 2.39 -12.73
CA LEU A 4 21.88 2.85 -11.35
C LEU A 4 20.85 3.98 -11.20
N ILE A 5 20.84 4.91 -12.14
CA ILE A 5 19.84 6.01 -12.17
C ILE A 5 18.44 5.44 -12.38
N ILE A 6 18.26 4.50 -13.30
CA ILE A 6 16.99 3.82 -13.55
C ILE A 6 16.47 3.16 -12.26
N GLY A 7 17.33 2.38 -11.57
CA GLY A 7 16.95 1.73 -10.31
C GLY A 7 16.55 2.70 -9.20
N VAL A 8 17.19 3.87 -9.12
CA VAL A 8 16.81 4.93 -8.17
C VAL A 8 15.41 5.46 -8.46
N PHE A 9 15.08 5.71 -9.73
CA PHE A 9 13.74 6.16 -10.12
C PHE A 9 12.68 5.07 -9.89
N GLU A 10 12.97 3.82 -10.20
CA GLU A 10 12.06 2.69 -9.93
C GLU A 10 11.69 2.62 -8.45
N GLN A 11 12.69 2.59 -7.57
CA GLN A 11 12.46 2.57 -6.12
C GLN A 11 11.77 3.84 -5.64
N GLY A 12 12.17 5.01 -6.15
CA GLY A 12 11.58 6.28 -5.81
C GLY A 12 10.08 6.34 -6.08
N PHE A 13 9.63 5.85 -7.25
CA PHE A 13 8.21 5.84 -7.59
C PHE A 13 7.41 4.80 -6.78
N ILE A 14 8.02 3.65 -6.45
CA ILE A 14 7.38 2.67 -5.56
C ILE A 14 7.17 3.28 -4.16
N TYR A 15 8.19 3.92 -3.59
CA TYR A 15 8.07 4.59 -2.30
C TYR A 15 7.14 5.81 -2.37
N ALA A 16 7.01 6.47 -3.52
CA ALA A 16 6.03 7.54 -3.71
C ALA A 16 4.58 7.03 -3.57
N ILE A 17 4.27 5.83 -4.08
CA ILE A 17 2.95 5.21 -3.89
C ILE A 17 2.71 4.92 -2.39
N MET A 18 3.69 4.37 -1.69
CA MET A 18 3.62 4.15 -0.24
C MET A 18 3.40 5.47 0.51
N ALA A 19 4.12 6.53 0.12
CA ALA A 19 3.98 7.85 0.73
C ALA A 19 2.60 8.48 0.52
N LEU A 20 1.90 8.18 -0.60
CA LEU A 20 0.51 8.59 -0.79
C LEU A 20 -0.43 7.93 0.25
N GLY A 21 -0.20 6.68 0.62
CA GLY A 21 -0.94 6.02 1.70
C GLY A 21 -0.67 6.69 3.05
N VAL A 22 0.60 6.90 3.39
CA VAL A 22 1.00 7.62 4.62
C VAL A 22 0.43 9.05 4.66
N TYR A 23 0.33 9.72 3.51
CA TYR A 23 -0.28 11.04 3.41
C TYR A 23 -1.75 11.04 3.86
N ILE A 24 -2.52 10.00 3.51
CA ILE A 24 -3.92 9.88 3.96
C ILE A 24 -3.96 9.74 5.49
N THR A 25 -3.21 8.83 6.05
CA THR A 25 -3.26 8.53 7.47
C THR A 25 -2.69 9.66 8.31
N TYR A 26 -1.51 10.15 7.96
CA TYR A 26 -0.79 11.15 8.75
C TYR A 26 -1.32 12.58 8.55
N LYS A 27 -1.56 13.00 7.26
CA LYS A 27 -1.93 14.40 6.97
C LYS A 27 -3.43 14.63 6.92
N ILE A 28 -4.21 13.65 6.47
CA ILE A 28 -5.65 13.81 6.31
C ILE A 28 -6.41 13.36 7.56
N LEU A 29 -6.04 12.23 8.14
CA LEU A 29 -6.72 11.64 9.29
C LEU A 29 -6.11 12.06 10.64
N ASP A 30 -4.95 12.71 10.62
CA ASP A 30 -4.14 13.05 11.81
C ASP A 30 -3.82 11.81 12.67
N PHE A 31 -3.55 10.70 11.99
CA PHE A 31 -3.26 9.40 12.59
C PHE A 31 -1.86 8.93 12.18
N PRO A 32 -0.85 9.01 13.07
CA PRO A 32 0.50 8.54 12.79
C PRO A 32 0.56 7.01 12.75
N ASP A 33 0.30 6.42 11.59
CA ASP A 33 0.30 4.97 11.40
C ASP A 33 1.70 4.44 11.09
N LEU A 34 2.29 3.72 12.04
CA LEU A 34 3.56 3.02 11.86
C LEU A 34 3.40 1.59 11.31
N SER A 35 2.17 1.10 11.14
CA SER A 35 1.95 -0.24 10.59
C SER A 35 2.44 -0.38 9.15
N VAL A 36 2.59 0.75 8.44
CA VAL A 36 3.04 0.82 7.04
C VAL A 36 4.39 0.13 6.83
N ASP A 37 5.31 0.21 7.79
CA ASP A 37 6.63 -0.44 7.74
C ASP A 37 6.54 -1.97 7.63
N SER A 38 5.44 -2.59 8.03
CA SER A 38 5.22 -4.03 7.90
C SER A 38 4.10 -4.39 6.93
N THR A 39 3.16 -3.47 6.67
CA THR A 39 2.09 -3.67 5.68
C THR A 39 2.64 -3.63 4.25
N PHE A 40 3.63 -2.77 3.99
CA PHE A 40 4.30 -2.74 2.70
C PHE A 40 5.06 -4.06 2.41
N PRO A 41 5.91 -4.59 3.31
CA PRO A 41 6.50 -5.92 3.17
C PRO A 41 5.46 -7.06 3.11
N LEU A 42 4.29 -6.93 3.76
CA LEU A 42 3.21 -7.92 3.66
C LEU A 42 2.76 -8.08 2.20
N GLY A 43 2.55 -6.97 1.50
CA GLY A 43 2.22 -6.99 0.08
C GLY A 43 3.27 -7.73 -0.75
N ALA A 44 4.55 -7.47 -0.50
CA ALA A 44 5.66 -8.16 -1.15
C ALA A 44 5.69 -9.66 -0.80
N ALA A 45 5.47 -10.03 0.46
CA ALA A 45 5.43 -11.44 0.91
C ALA A 45 4.31 -12.23 0.22
N VAL A 46 3.09 -11.66 0.19
CA VAL A 46 1.93 -12.29 -0.48
C VAL A 46 2.19 -12.46 -1.98
N THR A 47 2.71 -11.41 -2.64
CA THR A 47 3.04 -11.46 -4.06
C THR A 47 4.10 -12.53 -4.34
N THR A 48 5.15 -12.59 -3.53
CA THR A 48 6.23 -13.57 -3.64
C THR A 48 5.71 -15.01 -3.59
N VAL A 49 4.88 -15.33 -2.59
CA VAL A 49 4.32 -16.69 -2.44
C VAL A 49 3.38 -17.05 -3.58
N MET A 50 2.58 -16.12 -4.06
CA MET A 50 1.69 -16.37 -5.18
C MET A 50 2.45 -16.60 -6.49
N LEU A 51 3.47 -15.80 -6.75
CA LEU A 51 4.31 -15.97 -7.94
C LEU A 51 5.13 -17.27 -7.88
N SER A 52 5.70 -17.60 -6.73
CA SER A 52 6.43 -18.88 -6.54
C SER A 52 5.52 -20.09 -6.68
N SER A 53 4.23 -19.95 -6.42
CA SER A 53 3.21 -20.99 -6.63
C SER A 53 2.68 -21.01 -8.07
N GLY A 54 3.26 -20.25 -9.00
CA GLY A 54 2.84 -20.22 -10.42
C GLY A 54 1.50 -19.54 -10.68
N LYS A 55 1.01 -18.71 -9.74
CA LYS A 55 -0.23 -17.97 -9.91
C LYS A 55 -0.04 -16.74 -10.81
N ASN A 56 -1.15 -16.30 -11.41
CA ASN A 56 -1.14 -15.11 -12.28
C ASN A 56 -0.67 -13.85 -11.51
N PRO A 57 0.27 -13.07 -12.05
CA PRO A 57 0.76 -11.85 -11.41
C PRO A 57 -0.33 -10.81 -11.08
N LEU A 58 -1.38 -10.71 -11.88
CA LEU A 58 -2.50 -9.81 -11.59
C LEU A 58 -3.30 -10.26 -10.36
N LEU A 59 -3.50 -11.57 -10.20
CA LEU A 59 -4.14 -12.11 -9.00
C LEU A 59 -3.27 -11.89 -7.76
N ALA A 60 -1.95 -11.99 -7.91
CA ALA A 60 -1.02 -11.70 -6.82
C ALA A 60 -1.12 -10.23 -6.37
N LEU A 61 -1.24 -9.29 -7.32
CA LEU A 61 -1.42 -7.88 -7.01
C LEU A 61 -2.73 -7.60 -6.26
N ILE A 62 -3.84 -8.21 -6.72
CA ILE A 62 -5.15 -8.09 -6.04
C ILE A 62 -5.09 -8.66 -4.63
N ALA A 63 -4.47 -9.83 -4.46
CA ALA A 63 -4.33 -10.46 -3.15
C ALA A 63 -3.44 -9.64 -2.20
N ALA A 64 -2.34 -9.07 -2.70
CA ALA A 64 -1.48 -8.17 -1.94
C ALA A 64 -2.22 -6.91 -1.48
N THR A 65 -3.03 -6.31 -2.37
CA THR A 65 -3.86 -5.14 -2.03
C THR A 65 -4.91 -5.49 -0.97
N ALA A 66 -5.57 -6.65 -1.10
CA ALA A 66 -6.53 -7.12 -0.11
C ALA A 66 -5.87 -7.40 1.25
N ALA A 67 -4.67 -7.99 1.26
CA ALA A 67 -3.91 -8.23 2.48
C ALA A 67 -3.53 -6.92 3.18
N GLY A 68 -3.10 -5.91 2.42
CA GLY A 68 -2.82 -4.57 2.92
C GLY A 68 -4.07 -3.91 3.53
N ALA A 69 -5.21 -3.97 2.83
CA ALA A 69 -6.47 -3.44 3.33
C ALA A 69 -6.94 -4.12 4.63
N ILE A 70 -6.77 -5.44 4.74
CA ILE A 70 -7.06 -6.18 5.98
C ILE A 70 -6.14 -5.72 7.11
N ALA A 71 -4.85 -5.53 6.84
CA ALA A 71 -3.89 -5.06 7.84
C ALA A 71 -4.24 -3.66 8.37
N GLY A 72 -4.57 -2.72 7.48
CA GLY A 72 -5.04 -1.39 7.87
C GLY A 72 -6.33 -1.45 8.69
N MET A 73 -7.30 -2.27 8.25
CA MET A 73 -8.54 -2.49 9.00
C MET A 73 -8.27 -3.03 10.42
N VAL A 74 -7.30 -3.93 10.60
CA VAL A 74 -6.90 -4.45 11.93
C VAL A 74 -6.34 -3.33 12.79
N THR A 75 -5.48 -2.46 12.23
CA THR A 75 -4.96 -1.27 12.94
C THR A 75 -6.10 -0.38 13.40
N GLY A 76 -7.05 -0.08 12.51
CA GLY A 76 -8.23 0.72 12.83
C GLY A 76 -9.11 0.10 13.91
N ILE A 77 -9.35 -1.21 13.86
CA ILE A 77 -10.13 -1.92 14.88
C ILE A 77 -9.43 -1.87 16.26
N ILE A 78 -8.11 -2.06 16.30
CA ILE A 78 -7.34 -1.98 17.55
C ILE A 78 -7.47 -0.58 18.15
N HIS A 79 -7.33 0.47 17.32
CA HIS A 79 -7.48 1.85 17.78
C HIS A 79 -8.91 2.14 18.28
N VAL A 80 -9.94 1.85 17.47
CA VAL A 80 -11.31 2.26 17.71
C VAL A 80 -11.99 1.40 18.78
N LYS A 81 -11.92 0.07 18.67
CA LYS A 81 -12.62 -0.85 19.60
C LYS A 81 -11.88 -1.05 20.90
N PHE A 82 -10.57 -1.20 20.85
CA PHE A 82 -9.77 -1.39 22.07
C PHE A 82 -9.28 -0.07 22.69
N LYS A 83 -9.61 1.07 22.06
CA LYS A 83 -9.23 2.41 22.53
C LYS A 83 -7.72 2.57 22.77
N VAL A 84 -6.93 1.85 21.96
CA VAL A 84 -5.48 1.96 21.98
C VAL A 84 -5.08 3.27 21.28
N ARG A 85 -4.06 3.96 21.79
CA ARG A 85 -3.55 5.16 21.11
C ARG A 85 -3.08 4.83 19.69
N ASP A 86 -3.28 5.76 18.78
CA ASP A 86 -2.96 5.69 17.34
C ASP A 86 -1.58 5.11 17.08
N LEU A 87 -0.53 5.76 17.59
CA LEU A 87 0.85 5.32 17.45
C LEU A 87 1.07 3.88 17.98
N LEU A 88 0.47 3.55 19.12
CA LEU A 88 0.64 2.25 19.73
C LEU A 88 -0.09 1.15 18.95
N SER A 89 -1.26 1.46 18.38
CA SER A 89 -1.99 0.51 17.52
C SER A 89 -1.18 0.15 16.28
N GLY A 90 -0.53 1.14 15.65
CA GLY A 90 0.37 0.92 14.52
C GLY A 90 1.57 0.04 14.89
N ILE A 91 2.22 0.31 16.04
CA ILE A 91 3.37 -0.49 16.51
C ILE A 91 2.97 -1.96 16.78
N ILE A 92 1.81 -2.20 17.40
CA ILE A 92 1.32 -3.56 17.67
C ILE A 92 1.14 -4.33 16.37
N VAL A 93 0.47 -3.71 15.38
CA VAL A 93 0.25 -4.34 14.07
C VAL A 93 1.56 -4.53 13.32
N MET A 94 2.44 -3.53 13.31
CA MET A 94 3.76 -3.62 12.71
C MET A 94 4.54 -4.83 13.24
N THR A 95 4.60 -5.00 14.56
CA THR A 95 5.34 -6.10 15.20
C THR A 95 4.71 -7.47 14.87
N GLY A 96 3.38 -7.55 14.90
CA GLY A 96 2.65 -8.77 14.54
C GLY A 96 2.86 -9.16 13.07
N LEU A 97 2.73 -8.20 12.16
CA LEU A 97 2.93 -8.40 10.73
C LEU A 97 4.38 -8.78 10.38
N TYR A 98 5.37 -8.24 11.07
CA TYR A 98 6.76 -8.62 10.86
C TYR A 98 6.95 -10.15 10.98
N THR A 99 6.41 -10.74 12.04
CA THR A 99 6.48 -12.19 12.26
C THR A 99 5.67 -12.96 11.20
N LEU A 100 4.49 -12.45 10.82
CA LEU A 100 3.67 -13.06 9.78
C LEU A 100 4.37 -13.02 8.41
N ASN A 101 4.98 -11.90 8.05
CA ASN A 101 5.70 -11.73 6.80
C ASN A 101 6.83 -12.76 6.66
N LEU A 102 7.63 -12.95 7.71
CA LEU A 102 8.68 -13.98 7.72
C LEU A 102 8.12 -15.39 7.55
N ARG A 103 7.00 -15.70 8.21
CA ARG A 103 6.35 -17.02 8.08
C ARG A 103 5.77 -17.26 6.69
N ILE A 104 5.13 -16.27 6.10
CA ILE A 104 4.56 -16.35 4.76
C ILE A 104 5.66 -16.69 3.74
N VAL A 105 6.84 -16.10 3.87
CA VAL A 105 7.96 -16.29 2.94
C VAL A 105 8.83 -17.53 3.29
N GLY A 106 8.40 -18.34 4.27
CA GLY A 106 9.12 -19.54 4.66
C GLY A 106 10.38 -19.30 5.50
N GLY A 107 10.45 -18.19 6.22
CA GLY A 107 11.56 -17.83 7.11
C GLY A 107 12.77 -17.19 6.42
N SER A 108 12.73 -17.00 5.11
CA SER A 108 13.82 -16.36 4.35
C SER A 108 13.55 -14.87 4.22
N ALA A 109 14.50 -14.04 4.65
CA ALA A 109 14.41 -12.59 4.49
C ALA A 109 14.54 -12.11 3.03
N ASN A 110 15.05 -12.98 2.15
CA ASN A 110 15.28 -12.67 0.74
C ASN A 110 14.87 -13.88 -0.12
N VAL A 111 13.91 -13.68 -1.01
CA VAL A 111 13.45 -14.69 -1.97
C VAL A 111 13.70 -14.20 -3.37
N PRO A 112 14.60 -14.84 -4.14
CA PRO A 112 14.87 -14.46 -5.52
C PRO A 112 13.69 -14.80 -6.43
N LEU A 113 13.17 -13.81 -7.17
CA LEU A 113 12.07 -13.98 -8.11
C LEU A 113 12.51 -13.92 -9.59
N PHE A 114 13.79 -14.07 -9.87
CA PHE A 114 14.36 -13.89 -11.22
C PHE A 114 13.77 -14.80 -12.30
N ASN A 115 13.24 -15.97 -11.92
CA ASN A 115 12.70 -16.96 -12.85
C ASN A 115 11.17 -16.92 -13.00
N TYR A 116 10.51 -15.96 -12.36
CA TYR A 116 9.05 -15.87 -12.39
C TYR A 116 8.60 -14.72 -13.28
N LYS A 117 7.55 -14.96 -14.09
CA LYS A 117 6.95 -13.90 -14.90
C LYS A 117 6.37 -12.80 -13.99
N SER A 118 6.80 -11.58 -14.23
CA SER A 118 6.27 -10.40 -13.54
C SER A 118 5.10 -9.78 -14.33
N VAL A 119 4.40 -8.82 -13.72
CA VAL A 119 3.37 -8.03 -14.41
C VAL A 119 3.97 -7.29 -15.61
N PHE A 120 5.27 -6.95 -15.53
CA PHE A 120 5.99 -6.20 -16.56
C PHE A 120 6.41 -7.04 -17.79
N ASP A 121 6.37 -8.38 -17.67
CA ASP A 121 6.80 -9.33 -18.72
C ASP A 121 5.59 -9.97 -19.42
N ASN A 122 4.57 -9.21 -19.69
CA ASN A 122 3.39 -9.65 -20.41
C ASN A 122 3.56 -9.35 -21.92
N ASP A 123 3.14 -10.29 -22.78
CA ASP A 123 3.23 -10.14 -24.24
C ASP A 123 2.53 -8.87 -24.74
N PHE A 124 1.47 -8.45 -24.04
CA PHE A 124 0.75 -7.20 -24.32
C PHE A 124 1.64 -5.97 -24.08
N ILE A 125 2.37 -5.95 -22.97
CA ILE A 125 3.27 -4.84 -22.60
C ILE A 125 4.47 -4.83 -23.55
N ASN A 126 5.04 -6.01 -23.86
CA ASN A 126 6.16 -6.13 -24.78
C ASN A 126 5.81 -5.68 -26.21
N GLY A 127 4.54 -5.83 -26.62
CA GLY A 127 4.07 -5.36 -27.93
C GLY A 127 3.87 -3.83 -28.04
N ILE A 128 3.70 -3.14 -26.91
CA ILE A 128 3.52 -1.68 -26.87
C ILE A 128 4.85 -0.92 -26.85
N PHE A 129 5.89 -1.52 -26.23
CA PHE A 129 7.17 -0.86 -26.05
C PHE A 129 8.16 -1.26 -27.16
N PRO A 130 8.69 -0.29 -27.96
CA PRO A 130 9.77 -0.55 -28.89
C PRO A 130 11.03 -1.05 -28.18
N GLU A 131 11.84 -1.86 -28.84
CA GLU A 131 13.09 -2.40 -28.28
C GLU A 131 14.04 -1.31 -27.76
N ALA A 132 14.03 -0.12 -28.35
CA ALA A 132 14.82 1.03 -27.91
C ALA A 132 14.44 1.53 -26.50
N LEU A 133 13.21 1.29 -26.04
CA LEU A 133 12.72 1.72 -24.72
C LEU A 133 12.69 0.57 -23.69
N ALA A 134 13.15 -0.62 -24.07
CA ALA A 134 13.17 -1.80 -23.20
C ALA A 134 13.84 -1.55 -21.82
N PRO A 135 14.97 -0.82 -21.70
CA PRO A 135 15.60 -0.53 -20.41
C PRO A 135 14.73 0.36 -19.49
N TYR A 136 13.91 1.22 -20.07
CA TYR A 136 13.09 2.19 -19.33
C TYR A 136 11.65 1.70 -19.10
N LYS A 137 11.27 0.54 -19.65
CA LYS A 137 9.92 -0.02 -19.61
C LYS A 137 9.36 -0.06 -18.18
N THR A 138 10.11 -0.61 -17.24
CA THR A 138 9.69 -0.76 -15.84
C THR A 138 9.45 0.59 -15.16
N VAL A 139 10.39 1.52 -15.33
CA VAL A 139 10.28 2.89 -14.78
C VAL A 139 9.04 3.60 -15.30
N ILE A 140 8.79 3.53 -16.60
CA ILE A 140 7.64 4.20 -17.23
C ILE A 140 6.32 3.61 -16.70
N ILE A 141 6.24 2.29 -16.58
CA ILE A 141 5.03 1.62 -16.08
C ILE A 141 4.78 1.99 -14.62
N ILE A 142 5.80 1.95 -13.75
CA ILE A 142 5.67 2.31 -12.33
C ILE A 142 5.29 3.79 -12.20
N PHE A 143 5.88 4.67 -13.02
CA PHE A 143 5.52 6.09 -13.04
C PHE A 143 4.04 6.31 -13.42
N ILE A 144 3.53 5.60 -14.44
CA ILE A 144 2.11 5.66 -14.83
C ILE A 144 1.23 5.16 -13.68
N ILE A 145 1.59 4.06 -13.03
CA ILE A 145 0.85 3.51 -11.88
C ILE A 145 0.82 4.53 -10.73
N MET A 146 1.93 5.19 -10.44
CA MET A 146 2.02 6.23 -9.42
C MET A 146 1.09 7.42 -9.74
N ILE A 147 1.07 7.88 -11.00
CA ILE A 147 0.16 8.96 -11.42
C ILE A 147 -1.30 8.52 -11.29
N ILE A 148 -1.64 7.31 -11.71
CA ILE A 148 -3.00 6.76 -11.57
C ILE A 148 -3.38 6.69 -10.09
N ALA A 149 -2.51 6.18 -9.23
CA ALA A 149 -2.75 6.11 -7.79
C ALA A 149 -3.00 7.50 -7.20
N LYS A 150 -2.20 8.50 -7.59
CA LYS A 150 -2.38 9.89 -7.16
C LYS A 150 -3.72 10.46 -7.62
N ILE A 151 -4.10 10.25 -8.88
CA ILE A 151 -5.37 10.73 -9.42
C ILE A 151 -6.55 10.06 -8.69
N LEU A 152 -6.49 8.76 -8.47
CA LEU A 152 -7.52 8.01 -7.72
C LEU A 152 -7.66 8.55 -6.29
N LEU A 153 -6.54 8.84 -5.64
CA LEU A 153 -6.53 9.44 -4.31
C LEU A 153 -7.17 10.84 -4.32
N ASP A 154 -6.81 11.69 -5.27
CA ASP A 154 -7.40 13.03 -5.39
C ASP A 154 -8.92 12.97 -5.64
N LEU A 155 -9.36 12.02 -6.47
CA LEU A 155 -10.78 11.77 -6.73
C LEU A 155 -11.49 11.23 -5.47
N TYR A 156 -10.88 10.28 -4.76
CA TYR A 156 -11.43 9.76 -3.50
C TYR A 156 -11.60 10.87 -2.47
N LEU A 157 -10.62 11.74 -2.31
CA LEU A 157 -10.68 12.85 -1.36
C LEU A 157 -11.75 13.91 -1.71
N LYS A 158 -12.24 13.93 -2.95
CA LYS A 158 -13.39 14.75 -3.39
C LYS A 158 -14.74 14.06 -3.19
N THR A 159 -14.77 12.82 -2.74
CA THR A 159 -16.02 12.11 -2.41
C THR A 159 -16.53 12.48 -1.03
N LYS A 160 -17.80 12.13 -0.74
CA LYS A 160 -18.38 12.31 0.60
C LYS A 160 -17.57 11.62 1.70
N SER A 161 -17.00 10.44 1.40
CA SER A 161 -16.12 9.71 2.31
C SER A 161 -14.83 10.48 2.58
N GLY A 162 -14.20 11.02 1.54
CA GLY A 162 -12.98 11.83 1.67
C GLY A 162 -13.19 13.12 2.46
N TYR A 163 -14.33 13.78 2.28
CA TYR A 163 -14.67 14.95 3.10
C TYR A 163 -14.90 14.59 4.57
N LEU A 164 -15.57 13.46 4.85
CA LEU A 164 -15.74 12.97 6.22
C LEU A 164 -14.38 12.60 6.86
N LEU A 165 -13.48 12.01 6.09
CA LEU A 165 -12.14 11.67 6.56
C LEU A 165 -11.36 12.92 7.01
N ARG A 166 -11.38 13.98 6.20
CA ARG A 166 -10.78 15.29 6.55
C ARG A 166 -11.43 15.90 7.79
N ALA A 167 -12.76 15.88 7.84
CA ALA A 167 -13.49 16.44 8.97
C ALA A 167 -13.17 15.71 10.29
N VAL A 168 -12.99 14.38 10.26
CA VAL A 168 -12.57 13.61 11.44
C VAL A 168 -11.15 13.94 11.85
N GLY A 169 -10.22 14.08 10.89
CA GLY A 169 -8.84 14.48 11.18
C GLY A 169 -8.74 15.91 11.74
N ASP A 170 -9.55 16.84 11.22
CA ASP A 170 -9.56 18.22 11.70
C ASP A 170 -10.19 18.35 13.10
N ASN A 171 -11.36 17.71 13.33
CA ASN A 171 -12.04 17.73 14.63
C ASN A 171 -13.06 16.60 14.79
N GLU A 172 -12.65 15.54 15.46
CA GLU A 172 -13.48 14.37 15.72
C GLU A 172 -14.76 14.69 16.51
N THR A 173 -14.68 15.66 17.46
CA THR A 173 -15.82 16.03 18.30
C THR A 173 -16.95 16.65 17.50
N ILE A 174 -16.63 17.45 16.48
CA ILE A 174 -17.65 18.04 15.59
C ILE A 174 -18.35 16.94 14.78
N VAL A 175 -17.60 15.96 14.27
CA VAL A 175 -18.18 14.88 13.46
C VAL A 175 -19.11 14.00 14.28
N THR A 176 -18.73 13.68 15.52
CA THR A 176 -19.58 12.91 16.44
C THR A 176 -20.83 13.68 16.86
N SER A 177 -20.75 15.00 17.06
CA SER A 177 -21.92 15.83 17.37
C SER A 177 -22.95 15.89 16.22
N LEU A 178 -22.49 15.65 14.97
CA LEU A 178 -23.34 15.50 13.79
C LEU A 178 -23.91 14.08 13.60
N ALA A 179 -23.88 13.25 14.64
CA ALA A 179 -24.33 11.86 14.65
C ALA A 179 -23.66 10.96 13.59
N LYS A 180 -22.37 11.25 13.26
CA LYS A 180 -21.55 10.39 12.42
C LYS A 180 -20.58 9.58 13.26
N ASP A 181 -20.45 8.29 12.90
CA ASP A 181 -19.50 7.39 13.57
C ASP A 181 -18.06 7.69 13.09
N SER A 182 -17.34 8.45 13.92
CA SER A 182 -15.92 8.78 13.66
C SER A 182 -15.05 7.53 13.65
N GLY A 183 -15.37 6.53 14.47
CA GLY A 183 -14.62 5.28 14.54
C GLY A 183 -14.69 4.50 13.23
N PHE A 184 -15.86 4.40 12.61
CA PHE A 184 -16.01 3.76 11.31
C PHE A 184 -15.21 4.50 10.22
N VAL A 185 -15.24 5.84 10.24
CA VAL A 185 -14.48 6.66 9.29
C VAL A 185 -12.97 6.43 9.45
N LYS A 186 -12.47 6.32 10.68
CA LYS A 186 -11.06 6.00 10.95
C LYS A 186 -10.67 4.62 10.43
N ILE A 187 -11.51 3.59 10.64
CA ILE A 187 -11.23 2.22 10.14
C ILE A 187 -11.18 2.20 8.60
N VAL A 188 -12.00 2.98 7.93
CA VAL A 188 -12.00 3.06 6.45
C VAL A 188 -10.82 3.87 5.92
N GLY A 189 -10.29 4.80 6.71
CA GLY A 189 -9.16 5.65 6.35
C GLY A 189 -7.78 5.01 6.53
N LEU A 190 -7.71 3.94 7.33
CA LEU A 190 -6.51 3.15 7.61
C LEU A 190 -6.46 1.91 6.71
#